data_81d54249bb7110a1b94ca4cf82a79d3c
#
_entry.id   81d54249bb7110a1b94ca4cf82a79d3c
#
_cell.length_a   1.000
_cell.length_b   1.000
_cell.length_c   1.000
_cell.angle_alpha   90.00
_cell.angle_beta   90.00
_cell.angle_gamma   90.00
#
_symmetry.space_group_name_H-M   'P 1'
#
loop_
_entity.id
_entity.type
_entity.pdbx_description
1 polymer ?
#
loop_
_entity_poly.entity_id
_entity_poly.type
_entity_poly.pdbx_seq_one_letter_code
_entity_poly.pdbx_strand_id
1 'polypeptide(L)'
;MIKTLPLEENPREKALSYGIETLNNVELLALILRTGHKNESVIQLSQRLLTEIGGFANLSTVTYADLIALKGIKQAKAIEILSIIEIAKRLKDVSSIEKPLLNPYDIFGRVHNQLMFLKQEHFLLLCLDNKN
;
A
#
# COMPACT_ATOMS: atom_id res chain seq x y z
N MET A 1 -4.92 19.32 20.28
CA MET A 1 -5.23 19.23 19.90
C MET A 1 -5.20 18.62 19.07
N ILE A 2 -4.95 18.24 18.61
CA ILE A 2 -5.08 17.94 17.90
C ILE A 2 -5.75 17.76 17.28
N LYS A 3 -6.10 17.49 17.79
CA LYS A 3 -7.03 17.45 17.40
C LYS A 3 -7.35 18.21 16.38
N THR A 4 -6.98 18.82 16.19
CA THR A 4 -7.30 19.88 15.33
C THR A 4 -6.76 19.76 13.93
N LEU A 5 -6.31 18.59 13.55
CA LEU A 5 -5.90 18.38 12.17
C LEU A 5 -7.13 18.46 11.28
N PRO A 6 -7.06 19.17 10.17
CA PRO A 6 -8.15 19.14 9.21
C PRO A 6 -8.45 17.73 8.77
N LEU A 7 -9.70 17.51 8.38
CA LEU A 7 -10.11 16.17 7.96
C LEU A 7 -9.20 15.63 6.87
N GLU A 8 -8.86 16.45 5.91
CA GLU A 8 -8.07 16.01 4.80
C GLU A 8 -6.63 15.69 5.19
N GLU A 9 -6.22 16.11 6.39
CA GLU A 9 -4.88 15.79 6.87
C GLU A 9 -4.87 14.58 7.80
N ASN A 10 -6.04 14.01 8.04
CA ASN A 10 -6.16 12.81 8.85
C ASN A 10 -6.34 11.63 7.92
N PRO A 11 -5.33 10.77 7.78
CA PRO A 11 -5.41 9.69 6.78
C PRO A 11 -6.58 8.75 6.99
N ARG A 12 -6.90 8.43 8.24
CA ARG A 12 -8.02 7.51 8.49
C ARG A 12 -9.33 8.11 8.05
N GLU A 13 -9.58 9.36 8.42
CA GLU A 13 -10.81 10.04 8.04
C GLU A 13 -10.89 10.22 6.53
N LYS A 14 -9.76 10.55 5.92
CA LYS A 14 -9.71 10.70 4.49
C LYS A 14 -10.04 9.39 3.79
N ALA A 15 -9.49 8.30 4.28
CA ALA A 15 -9.76 6.98 3.70
C ALA A 15 -11.23 6.62 3.85
N LEU A 16 -11.83 6.93 5.00
CA LEU A 16 -13.23 6.62 5.21
C LEU A 16 -14.15 7.47 4.34
N SER A 17 -13.78 8.72 4.13
CA SER A 17 -14.61 9.63 3.35
C SER A 17 -14.46 9.47 1.85
N TYR A 18 -13.24 9.21 1.38
CA TYR A 18 -12.95 9.25 -0.05
C TYR A 18 -12.36 7.95 -0.61
N GLY A 19 -12.07 6.99 0.26
CA GLY A 19 -11.49 5.73 -0.19
C GLY A 19 -10.01 5.66 0.06
N ILE A 20 -9.52 4.46 0.34
CA ILE A 20 -8.11 4.24 0.67
C ILE A 20 -7.21 4.59 -0.52
N GLU A 21 -7.73 4.46 -1.72
CA GLU A 21 -6.93 4.72 -2.92
C GLU A 21 -6.61 6.19 -3.11
N THR A 22 -7.27 7.08 -2.36
CA THR A 22 -6.99 8.51 -2.47
C THR A 22 -5.79 8.93 -1.62
N LEU A 23 -5.28 8.05 -0.79
CA LEU A 23 -4.16 8.39 0.09
C LEU A 23 -2.85 8.34 -0.67
N ASN A 24 -1.96 9.26 -0.33
CA ASN A 24 -0.62 9.19 -0.90
C ASN A 24 0.23 8.23 -0.09
N ASN A 25 1.48 8.03 -0.52
CA ASN A 25 2.36 7.05 0.09
C ASN A 25 2.66 7.36 1.56
N VAL A 26 2.84 8.63 1.88
CA VAL A 26 3.10 9.03 3.25
C VAL A 26 1.89 8.74 4.13
N GLU A 27 0.70 9.03 3.62
CA GLU A 27 -0.51 8.80 4.38
C GLU A 27 -0.77 7.32 4.61
N LEU A 28 -0.51 6.50 3.61
CA LEU A 28 -0.65 5.05 3.78
C LEU A 28 0.30 4.54 4.86
N LEU A 29 1.53 4.99 4.81
CA LEU A 29 2.52 4.58 5.80
C LEU A 29 2.14 5.07 7.18
N ALA A 30 1.58 6.26 7.27
CA ALA A 30 1.14 6.80 8.56
C ALA A 30 0.06 5.95 9.19
N LEU A 31 -0.84 5.39 8.38
CA LEU A 31 -1.86 4.48 8.91
C LEU A 31 -1.24 3.24 9.53
N ILE A 32 -0.19 2.74 8.93
CA ILE A 32 0.50 1.55 9.43
C ILE A 32 1.25 1.87 10.72
N LEU A 33 1.94 2.99 10.76
CA LEU A 33 2.73 3.37 11.91
C LEU A 33 1.88 3.84 13.10
N ARG A 34 0.76 4.45 12.82
CA ARG A 34 -0.25 4.88 13.79
C ARG A 34 0.15 6.03 14.68
N THR A 35 1.34 6.03 15.22
CA THR A 35 1.77 7.07 16.15
C THR A 35 3.12 7.62 15.73
N GLY A 36 3.35 8.88 16.10
CA GLY A 36 4.61 9.52 15.83
C GLY A 36 5.65 9.22 16.88
N HIS A 37 6.60 10.13 17.03
CA HIS A 37 7.71 9.95 17.94
C HIS A 37 8.02 11.29 18.60
N LYS A 38 7.89 11.35 19.92
CA LYS A 38 8.17 12.56 20.68
C LYS A 38 7.43 13.75 20.10
N ASN A 39 8.14 14.73 19.57
CA ASN A 39 7.51 15.92 19.02
C ASN A 39 7.21 15.80 17.55
N GLU A 40 7.26 14.60 17.02
CA GLU A 40 7.07 14.35 15.61
C GLU A 40 5.74 13.63 15.40
N SER A 41 4.90 14.17 14.52
CA SER A 41 3.62 13.51 14.22
C SER A 41 3.87 12.26 13.39
N VAL A 42 2.84 11.42 13.28
CA VAL A 42 2.99 10.21 12.48
C VAL A 42 3.20 10.54 11.01
N ILE A 43 2.62 11.62 10.54
CA ILE A 43 2.83 12.06 9.15
C ILE A 43 4.29 12.47 8.96
N GLN A 44 4.82 13.23 9.91
CA GLN A 44 6.22 13.67 9.83
C GLN A 44 7.16 12.48 9.91
N LEU A 45 6.88 11.55 10.79
CA LEU A 45 7.69 10.34 10.90
C LEU A 45 7.67 9.54 9.61
N SER A 46 6.49 9.39 9.03
CA SER A 46 6.35 8.66 7.78
C SER A 46 7.11 9.33 6.65
N GLN A 47 7.01 10.65 6.57
CA GLN A 47 7.72 11.40 5.56
C GLN A 47 9.24 11.24 5.73
N ARG A 48 9.70 11.35 6.97
CA ARG A 48 11.13 11.22 7.24
C ARG A 48 11.63 9.81 6.92
N LEU A 49 10.83 8.81 7.27
CA LEU A 49 11.21 7.44 6.97
C LEU A 49 11.41 7.25 5.46
N LEU A 50 10.45 7.69 4.67
CA LEU A 50 10.56 7.53 3.23
C LEU A 50 11.74 8.31 2.67
N THR A 51 11.98 9.50 3.20
CA THR A 51 13.10 10.30 2.75
C THR A 51 14.43 9.61 3.05
N GLU A 52 14.55 9.08 4.27
CA GLU A 52 15.82 8.50 4.69
C GLU A 52 16.13 7.18 4.02
N ILE A 53 15.13 6.43 3.59
CA ILE A 53 15.42 5.20 2.85
C ILE A 53 15.61 5.47 1.36
N GLY A 54 15.37 6.70 0.92
CA GLY A 54 15.62 7.06 -0.47
C GLY A 54 14.41 7.01 -1.38
N GLY A 55 13.21 6.89 -0.80
CA GLY A 55 11.99 6.92 -1.59
C GLY A 55 11.14 5.69 -1.38
N PHE A 56 9.89 5.81 -1.81
CA PHE A 56 8.90 4.76 -1.60
C PHE A 56 9.33 3.42 -2.19
N ALA A 57 9.95 3.45 -3.38
CA ALA A 57 10.34 2.20 -4.04
C ALA A 57 11.36 1.41 -3.21
N ASN A 58 12.13 2.08 -2.39
CA ASN A 58 13.14 1.40 -1.59
C ASN A 58 12.57 0.62 -0.42
N LEU A 59 11.26 0.76 -0.17
CA LEU A 59 10.62 -0.09 0.82
C LEU A 59 10.71 -1.56 0.44
N SER A 60 10.78 -1.85 -0.85
CA SER A 60 10.82 -3.24 -1.29
C SER A 60 12.08 -3.97 -0.87
N THR A 61 13.14 -3.24 -0.54
CA THR A 61 14.41 -3.85 -0.18
C THR A 61 14.91 -3.46 1.19
N VAL A 62 14.11 -2.70 1.94
CA VAL A 62 14.54 -2.24 3.25
C VAL A 62 14.63 -3.43 4.21
N THR A 63 15.61 -3.39 5.10
CA THR A 63 15.82 -4.45 6.07
C THR A 63 15.43 -4.00 7.46
N TYR A 64 15.34 -4.96 8.37
CA TYR A 64 15.06 -4.65 9.76
C TYR A 64 16.10 -3.68 10.31
N ALA A 65 17.37 -3.95 10.01
CA ALA A 65 18.45 -3.08 10.48
C ALA A 65 18.31 -1.66 9.96
N ASP A 66 17.91 -1.52 8.70
CA ASP A 66 17.66 -0.21 8.12
C ASP A 66 16.59 0.53 8.88
N LEU A 67 15.53 -0.18 9.22
CA LEU A 67 14.38 0.44 9.85
C LEU A 67 14.66 0.87 11.29
N ILE A 68 15.30 0.00 12.07
CA ILE A 68 15.54 0.36 13.46
C ILE A 68 16.65 1.39 13.63
N ALA A 69 17.40 1.64 12.57
CA ALA A 69 18.38 2.72 12.59
C ALA A 69 17.71 4.08 12.56
N LEU A 70 16.44 4.12 12.18
CA LEU A 70 15.70 5.38 12.09
C LEU A 70 15.14 5.75 13.45
N LYS A 71 15.36 7.00 13.83
CA LYS A 71 14.84 7.47 15.10
C LYS A 71 13.33 7.40 15.10
N GLY A 72 12.76 6.82 16.14
CA GLY A 72 11.31 6.69 16.24
C GLY A 72 10.76 5.37 15.72
N ILE A 73 11.59 4.58 15.07
CA ILE A 73 11.19 3.28 14.57
C ILE A 73 11.88 2.22 15.41
N LYS A 74 11.09 1.50 16.19
CA LYS A 74 11.61 0.44 17.00
C LYS A 74 11.04 -0.87 16.52
N GLN A 75 11.23 -1.90 17.32
CA GLN A 75 10.92 -3.26 16.90
C GLN A 75 9.50 -3.41 16.36
N ALA A 76 8.51 -2.91 17.08
CA ALA A 76 7.12 -3.11 16.68
C ALA A 76 6.82 -2.48 15.34
N LYS A 77 7.21 -1.23 15.16
CA LYS A 77 6.95 -0.54 13.91
C LYS A 77 7.73 -1.15 12.75
N ALA A 78 8.97 -1.55 13.01
CA ALA A 78 9.79 -2.17 11.98
C ALA A 78 9.16 -3.48 11.51
N ILE A 79 8.69 -4.29 12.43
CA ILE A 79 8.06 -5.56 12.07
C ILE A 79 6.75 -5.32 11.33
N GLU A 80 5.99 -4.32 11.71
CA GLU A 80 4.75 -4.00 11.01
C GLU A 80 5.03 -3.63 9.55
N ILE A 81 6.05 -2.81 9.33
CA ILE A 81 6.41 -2.41 7.98
C ILE A 81 6.86 -3.62 7.16
N LEU A 82 7.72 -4.44 7.77
CA LEU A 82 8.22 -5.62 7.06
C LEU A 82 7.11 -6.61 6.76
N SER A 83 6.13 -6.71 7.65
CA SER A 83 4.99 -7.59 7.42
C SER A 83 4.18 -7.16 6.21
N ILE A 84 3.94 -5.87 6.08
CA ILE A 84 3.20 -5.35 4.93
C ILE A 84 3.97 -5.61 3.65
N ILE A 85 5.28 -5.40 3.68
CA ILE A 85 6.12 -5.64 2.51
C ILE A 85 6.10 -7.11 2.13
N GLU A 86 6.17 -7.98 3.11
CA GLU A 86 6.14 -9.41 2.83
C GLU A 86 4.81 -9.84 2.23
N ILE A 87 3.71 -9.30 2.76
CA ILE A 87 2.40 -9.60 2.18
C ILE A 87 2.33 -9.15 0.74
N ALA A 88 2.85 -7.96 0.46
CA ALA A 88 2.84 -7.45 -0.91
C ALA A 88 3.64 -8.36 -1.84
N LYS A 89 4.78 -8.87 -1.37
CA LYS A 89 5.58 -9.77 -2.17
C LYS A 89 4.85 -11.07 -2.46
N ARG A 90 4.17 -11.61 -1.47
CA ARG A 90 3.43 -12.85 -1.67
C ARG A 90 2.27 -12.68 -2.61
N LEU A 91 1.60 -11.54 -2.54
CA LEU A 91 0.51 -11.26 -3.46
C LEU A 91 1.02 -11.12 -4.89
N LYS A 92 2.17 -10.51 -5.05
CA LYS A 92 2.76 -10.38 -6.37
C LYS A 92 3.15 -11.74 -6.94
N ASP A 93 3.69 -12.62 -6.08
CA ASP A 93 4.08 -13.95 -6.53
C ASP A 93 2.89 -14.76 -6.99
N VAL A 94 1.78 -14.68 -6.28
CA VAL A 94 0.56 -15.37 -6.69
C VAL A 94 0.12 -14.88 -8.07
N SER A 95 0.14 -13.58 -8.27
CA SER A 95 -0.21 -13.00 -9.54
C SER A 95 0.72 -13.47 -10.64
N SER A 96 2.01 -13.55 -10.35
CA SER A 96 3.00 -13.98 -11.31
C SER A 96 2.83 -15.44 -11.73
N ILE A 97 2.44 -16.27 -10.78
CA ILE A 97 2.26 -17.68 -11.07
C ILE A 97 1.17 -17.88 -12.10
N GLU A 98 0.15 -17.09 -12.05
CA GLU A 98 -0.98 -17.23 -12.97
C GLU A 98 -0.69 -16.69 -14.35
N LYS A 99 0.19 -15.74 -14.45
CA LYS A 99 0.45 -15.06 -15.72
C LYS A 99 0.96 -15.98 -16.83
N PRO A 100 1.95 -16.82 -16.56
CA PRO A 100 2.52 -17.61 -17.64
C PRO A 100 1.57 -18.59 -18.28
N LEU A 101 0.47 -18.85 -17.63
CA LEU A 101 -0.49 -19.81 -18.14
C LEU A 101 -1.44 -19.21 -19.16
N LEU A 102 -1.37 -17.89 -19.32
CA LEU A 102 -2.33 -17.20 -20.16
C LEU A 102 -1.77 -16.95 -21.54
N ASN A 103 -2.52 -17.35 -22.53
CA ASN A 103 -2.29 -16.91 -23.89
C ASN A 103 -3.38 -15.91 -24.24
N PRO A 104 -3.35 -15.31 -25.41
CA PRO A 104 -4.36 -14.31 -25.76
C PRO A 104 -5.79 -14.81 -25.65
N TYR A 105 -6.02 -16.03 -26.01
CA TYR A 105 -7.35 -16.59 -25.92
C TYR A 105 -7.77 -16.79 -24.49
N ASP A 106 -6.88 -17.26 -23.66
CA ASP A 106 -7.18 -17.43 -22.25
C ASP A 106 -7.52 -16.12 -21.59
N ILE A 107 -6.76 -15.09 -21.90
CA ILE A 107 -7.01 -13.78 -21.33
C ILE A 107 -8.37 -13.26 -21.76
N PHE A 108 -8.65 -13.37 -23.03
CA PHE A 108 -9.92 -12.91 -23.56
C PHE A 108 -11.07 -13.67 -22.94
N GLY A 109 -10.94 -14.97 -22.85
CA GLY A 109 -11.98 -15.80 -22.29
C GLY A 109 -12.26 -15.48 -20.85
N ARG A 110 -11.22 -15.24 -20.06
CA ARG A 110 -11.41 -14.90 -18.67
C ARG A 110 -12.15 -13.58 -18.50
N VAL A 111 -11.74 -12.59 -19.23
CA VAL A 111 -12.38 -11.30 -19.15
C VAL A 111 -13.83 -11.41 -19.61
N HIS A 112 -14.07 -12.12 -20.67
CA HIS A 112 -15.41 -12.28 -21.19
C HIS A 112 -16.31 -12.98 -20.18
N ASN A 113 -15.84 -14.07 -19.60
CA ASN A 113 -16.62 -14.81 -18.64
C ASN A 113 -16.93 -13.99 -17.40
N GLN A 114 -15.96 -13.24 -16.96
CA GLN A 114 -16.16 -12.41 -15.79
C GLN A 114 -17.11 -11.27 -16.07
N LEU A 115 -17.11 -10.79 -17.29
CA LEU A 115 -18.10 -9.79 -17.68
C LEU A 115 -19.48 -10.34 -17.61
N MET A 116 -19.68 -11.54 -18.12
CA MET A 116 -20.98 -12.18 -18.08
C MET A 116 -21.46 -12.37 -16.66
N PHE A 117 -20.53 -12.68 -15.78
CA PHE A 117 -20.81 -12.94 -14.39
C PHE A 117 -21.01 -11.69 -13.57
N LEU A 118 -20.10 -10.76 -13.69
CA LEU A 118 -20.02 -9.60 -12.82
C LEU A 118 -20.73 -8.41 -13.40
N LYS A 119 -21.24 -8.56 -14.57
CA LYS A 119 -21.86 -7.47 -15.26
C LYS A 119 -20.87 -6.39 -15.52
N GLN A 120 -21.35 -5.26 -15.85
CA GLN A 120 -20.50 -4.21 -16.31
C GLN A 120 -19.77 -3.48 -15.23
N GLU A 121 -20.21 -3.60 -14.01
CA GLU A 121 -19.55 -2.85 -12.98
C GLU A 121 -18.11 -3.26 -12.79
N HIS A 122 -17.79 -4.49 -13.15
CA HIS A 122 -16.42 -4.97 -12.98
C HIS A 122 -15.69 -5.11 -14.29
N PHE A 123 -16.34 -4.76 -15.37
CA PHE A 123 -15.78 -4.96 -16.68
C PHE A 123 -14.44 -4.25 -16.83
N LEU A 124 -14.42 -2.98 -16.55
CA LEU A 124 -13.21 -2.19 -16.71
C LEU A 124 -12.09 -2.67 -15.84
N LEU A 125 -12.44 -3.02 -14.64
CA LEU A 125 -11.43 -3.50 -13.72
C LEU A 125 -10.73 -4.71 -14.28
N LEU A 126 -11.47 -5.65 -14.82
CA LEU A 126 -10.91 -6.88 -15.33
C LEU A 126 -10.14 -6.67 -16.62
N CYS A 127 -10.62 -5.83 -17.46
CA CYS A 127 -9.98 -5.59 -18.75
C CYS A 127 -8.68 -4.82 -18.62
N LEU A 128 -8.66 -3.88 -17.73
CA LEU A 128 -7.54 -2.98 -17.62
C LEU A 128 -6.53 -3.44 -16.60
N ASP A 129 -7.03 -4.09 -15.69
CA ASP A 129 -6.20 -4.60 -14.66
C ASP A 129 -5.48 -5.81 -15.11
N ASN A 130 -5.91 -5.83 -15.54
CA ASN A 130 -5.48 -6.71 -15.61
C ASN A 130 -4.64 -7.04 -15.62
N LYS A 131 -5.17 -6.97 -15.24
CA LYS A 131 -4.75 -7.22 -14.81
C LYS A 131 -3.94 -7.58 -15.02
N ASN A 132 -4.26 -7.13 -15.92
CA ASN A 132 -3.64 -7.40 -16.37
C ASN A 132 -2.95 -7.23 -16.34
#